data_f9e68ed3505a5b75cfcc4ea2eec50ddc
#
_entry.id   f9e68ed3505a5b75cfcc4ea2eec50ddc
#
_cell.length_a   1.000
_cell.length_b   1.000
_cell.length_c   1.000
_cell.angle_alpha   90.00
_cell.angle_beta   90.00
_cell.angle_gamma   90.00
#
_symmetry.space_group_name_H-M   'P 1'
#
loop_
_entity.id
_entity.type
_entity.pdbx_description
1 polymer ?
#
loop_
_entity_poly.entity_id
_entity_poly.type
_entity_poly.pdbx_seq_one_letter_code
_entity_poly.pdbx_strand_id
1 'polypeptide(L)'
;MNKQLANKPQIKAILGLGNPGPKFYFTPHNIGFLIVDAVCEQFNGTWQEKKDFISATISINDQSILLVKPQTFMNNSGQILGQLHKQGIKQENMLVVHDEIDFVFGKISLKQGGSARGHNGLRSLIAHGGDAFLRLRVGVGRPEEASQVAHFVTARFQESEQEVQELIVQAVQDINKLLTP
;
A
#
# COMPACT_ATOMS: atom_id res chain seq x y z
N MET A 1 20.58 9.84 17.69
CA MET A 1 19.18 10.19 18.00
C MET A 1 18.58 10.92 16.81
N ASN A 2 17.70 10.25 16.05
CA ASN A 2 17.11 10.79 14.82
C ASN A 2 16.08 11.88 15.16
N LYS A 3 16.39 13.13 14.79
CA LYS A 3 15.52 14.32 14.90
C LYS A 3 14.31 14.32 13.93
N GLN A 4 13.98 13.21 13.28
CA GLN A 4 12.96 13.14 12.20
C GLN A 4 11.56 12.68 12.64
N LEU A 5 11.29 12.46 13.92
CA LEU A 5 10.00 11.95 14.39
C LEU A 5 9.25 12.91 15.34
N ALA A 6 9.57 14.20 15.33
CA ALA A 6 8.91 15.17 16.21
C ALA A 6 7.44 15.48 15.84
N ASN A 7 6.96 15.10 14.64
CA ASN A 7 5.55 15.15 14.25
C ASN A 7 5.25 13.93 13.35
N LYS A 8 4.91 12.78 13.95
CA LYS A 8 4.32 11.68 13.17
C LYS A 8 3.07 12.22 12.48
N PRO A 9 2.96 12.13 11.13
CA PRO A 9 1.73 12.52 10.47
C PRO A 9 0.58 11.66 11.00
N GLN A 10 -0.54 12.27 11.33
CA GLN A 10 -1.73 11.54 11.72
C GLN A 10 -2.23 10.74 10.50
N ILE A 11 -2.07 9.43 10.53
CA ILE A 11 -2.57 8.56 9.48
C ILE A 11 -4.09 8.45 9.61
N LYS A 12 -4.80 8.83 8.56
CA LYS A 12 -6.26 8.73 8.44
C LYS A 12 -6.70 7.69 7.42
N ALA A 13 -5.80 7.32 6.50
CA ALA A 13 -6.05 6.28 5.50
C ALA A 13 -4.83 5.41 5.25
N ILE A 14 -5.08 4.12 5.00
CA ILE A 14 -4.09 3.17 4.51
C ILE A 14 -4.55 2.73 3.12
N LEU A 15 -3.77 3.05 2.12
CA LEU A 15 -4.04 2.74 0.72
C LEU A 15 -3.11 1.62 0.26
N GLY A 16 -3.67 0.45 -0.03
CA GLY A 16 -2.94 -0.63 -0.68
C GLY A 16 -2.96 -0.47 -2.19
N LEU A 17 -1.81 -0.57 -2.85
CA LEU A 17 -1.72 -0.60 -4.31
C LEU A 17 -1.87 -2.02 -4.83
N GLY A 18 -2.57 -2.16 -5.96
CA GLY A 18 -2.82 -3.43 -6.64
C GLY A 18 -3.67 -3.22 -7.90
N ASN A 19 -3.81 -4.28 -8.67
CA ASN A 19 -4.71 -4.36 -9.83
C ASN A 19 -5.98 -5.13 -9.45
N PRO A 20 -7.17 -4.68 -9.88
CA PRO A 20 -8.42 -5.40 -9.64
C PRO A 20 -8.50 -6.68 -10.47
N GLY A 21 -9.26 -7.63 -9.96
CA GLY A 21 -9.59 -8.89 -10.63
C GLY A 21 -8.76 -10.09 -10.15
N PRO A 22 -9.33 -11.31 -10.25
CA PRO A 22 -8.76 -12.53 -9.68
C PRO A 22 -7.42 -12.94 -10.32
N LYS A 23 -7.17 -12.52 -11.55
CA LYS A 23 -5.91 -12.75 -12.27
C LYS A 23 -4.69 -12.19 -11.53
N PHE A 24 -4.87 -11.08 -10.81
CA PHE A 24 -3.78 -10.37 -10.14
C PHE A 24 -3.70 -10.64 -8.64
N TYR A 25 -4.62 -11.42 -8.08
CA TYR A 25 -4.79 -11.57 -6.64
C TYR A 25 -3.48 -11.92 -5.91
N PHE A 26 -2.75 -12.93 -6.38
CA PHE A 26 -1.51 -13.40 -5.73
C PHE A 26 -0.28 -13.06 -6.57
N THR A 27 -0.06 -11.76 -6.79
CA THR A 27 1.09 -11.24 -7.54
C THR A 27 1.86 -10.22 -6.69
N PRO A 28 3.17 -10.02 -6.95
CA PRO A 28 3.97 -9.00 -6.26
C PRO A 28 3.33 -7.61 -6.29
N HIS A 29 2.76 -7.20 -7.43
CA HIS A 29 2.11 -5.88 -7.57
C HIS A 29 0.86 -5.73 -6.71
N ASN A 30 0.26 -6.82 -6.24
CA ASN A 30 -0.91 -6.83 -5.36
C ASN A 30 -0.55 -7.02 -3.87
N ILE A 31 0.73 -7.02 -3.50
CA ILE A 31 1.11 -7.15 -2.08
C ILE A 31 0.44 -6.07 -1.21
N GLY A 32 0.25 -4.86 -1.75
CA GLY A 32 -0.46 -3.79 -1.06
C GLY A 32 -1.92 -4.17 -0.76
N PHE A 33 -2.64 -4.78 -1.70
CA PHE A 33 -4.01 -5.28 -1.49
C PHE A 33 -4.04 -6.38 -0.44
N LEU A 34 -3.13 -7.36 -0.52
CA LEU A 34 -3.06 -8.48 0.42
C LEU A 34 -2.82 -7.99 1.86
N ILE A 35 -1.96 -7.01 2.04
CA ILE A 35 -1.65 -6.44 3.37
C ILE A 35 -2.85 -5.67 3.92
N VAL A 36 -3.51 -4.81 3.15
CA VAL A 36 -4.68 -4.08 3.66
C VAL A 36 -5.88 -5.00 3.88
N ASP A 37 -6.00 -6.11 3.14
CA ASP A 37 -6.99 -7.16 3.43
C ASP A 37 -6.73 -7.80 4.80
N ALA A 38 -5.47 -8.13 5.11
CA ALA A 38 -5.09 -8.68 6.40
C ALA A 38 -5.31 -7.67 7.56
N VAL A 39 -5.04 -6.37 7.34
CA VAL A 39 -5.36 -5.32 8.31
C VAL A 39 -6.88 -5.24 8.53
N CYS A 40 -7.67 -5.27 7.45
CA CYS A 40 -9.12 -5.22 7.52
C CYS A 40 -9.67 -6.40 8.36
N GLU A 41 -9.18 -7.61 8.10
CA GLU A 41 -9.57 -8.81 8.83
C GLU A 41 -9.22 -8.71 10.31
N GLN A 42 -7.98 -8.30 10.64
CA GLN A 42 -7.51 -8.17 12.03
C GLN A 42 -8.40 -7.24 12.87
N PHE A 43 -8.92 -6.17 12.27
CA PHE A 43 -9.76 -5.18 12.96
C PHE A 43 -11.25 -5.33 12.66
N ASN A 44 -11.69 -6.49 12.14
CA ASN A 44 -13.08 -6.81 11.81
C ASN A 44 -13.75 -5.75 10.92
N GLY A 45 -12.99 -5.16 9.98
CA GLY A 45 -13.50 -4.23 9.00
C GLY A 45 -14.40 -4.93 7.97
N THR A 46 -15.28 -4.16 7.37
CA THR A 46 -16.16 -4.64 6.30
C THR A 46 -15.95 -3.83 5.04
N TRP A 47 -15.56 -4.49 3.96
CA TRP A 47 -15.35 -3.85 2.68
C TRP A 47 -16.67 -3.36 2.07
N GLN A 48 -16.65 -2.14 1.56
CA GLN A 48 -17.77 -1.48 0.85
C GLN A 48 -17.31 -1.01 -0.52
N GLU A 49 -18.10 -1.33 -1.54
CA GLU A 49 -17.83 -0.87 -2.90
C GLU A 49 -18.17 0.61 -3.07
N LYS A 50 -17.28 1.33 -3.75
CA LYS A 50 -17.45 2.68 -4.25
C LYS A 50 -17.22 2.67 -5.76
N LYS A 51 -17.40 3.79 -6.43
CA LYS A 51 -17.28 3.86 -7.89
C LYS A 51 -15.92 3.37 -8.41
N ASP A 52 -14.82 3.84 -7.81
CA ASP A 52 -13.47 3.61 -8.33
C ASP A 52 -12.54 2.93 -7.31
N PHE A 53 -13.05 2.58 -6.14
CA PHE A 53 -12.31 1.90 -5.07
C PHE A 53 -13.25 1.12 -4.14
N ILE A 54 -12.71 0.18 -3.41
CA ILE A 54 -13.38 -0.39 -2.25
C ILE A 54 -12.72 0.13 -0.99
N SER A 55 -13.49 0.31 0.06
CA SER A 55 -12.99 0.83 1.34
C SER A 55 -13.63 0.14 2.53
N ALA A 56 -12.89 0.09 3.64
CA ALA A 56 -13.39 -0.33 4.94
C ALA A 56 -12.95 0.69 5.98
N THR A 57 -13.79 0.96 6.97
CA THR A 57 -13.41 1.77 8.11
C THR A 57 -13.11 0.85 9.28
N ILE A 58 -11.95 1.05 9.90
CA ILE A 58 -11.53 0.33 11.11
C ILE A 58 -11.27 1.32 12.24
N SER A 59 -11.28 0.84 13.48
CA SER A 59 -10.93 1.64 14.66
C SER A 59 -9.68 1.08 15.31
N ILE A 60 -8.68 1.93 15.52
CA ILE A 60 -7.44 1.60 16.23
C ILE A 60 -7.20 2.71 17.26
N ASN A 61 -7.16 2.35 18.55
CA ASN A 61 -6.95 3.30 19.66
C ASN A 61 -7.91 4.52 19.58
N ASP A 62 -9.20 4.26 19.39
CA ASP A 62 -10.27 5.26 19.22
C ASP A 62 -10.09 6.20 18.00
N GLN A 63 -9.15 5.90 17.11
CA GLN A 63 -9.00 6.59 15.83
C GLN A 63 -9.64 5.81 14.70
N SER A 64 -10.45 6.50 13.91
CA SER A 64 -11.05 5.94 12.70
C SER A 64 -10.03 6.03 11.55
N ILE A 65 -9.75 4.89 10.92
CA ILE A 65 -8.83 4.79 9.79
C ILE A 65 -9.56 4.16 8.60
N LEU A 66 -9.46 4.81 7.44
CA LEU A 66 -10.01 4.31 6.20
C LEU A 66 -9.00 3.41 5.50
N LEU A 67 -9.36 2.16 5.27
CA LEU A 67 -8.63 1.26 4.38
C LEU A 67 -9.15 1.42 2.96
N VAL A 68 -8.26 1.47 1.97
CA VAL A 68 -8.61 1.76 0.58
C VAL A 68 -7.85 0.83 -0.37
N LYS A 69 -8.59 0.21 -1.29
CA LYS A 69 -8.03 -0.49 -2.45
C LYS A 69 -8.61 0.11 -3.72
N PRO A 70 -7.81 0.82 -4.55
CA PRO A 70 -8.27 1.32 -5.85
C PRO A 70 -8.79 0.17 -6.72
N GLN A 71 -9.91 0.38 -7.39
CA GLN A 71 -10.47 -0.58 -8.36
C GLN A 71 -10.18 -0.13 -9.80
N THR A 72 -9.24 0.77 -9.96
CA THR A 72 -8.59 1.12 -11.22
C THR A 72 -7.37 0.23 -11.44
N PHE A 73 -6.89 0.11 -12.69
CA PHE A 73 -5.58 -0.50 -12.90
C PHE A 73 -4.47 0.34 -12.27
N MET A 74 -3.33 -0.30 -11.99
CA MET A 74 -2.20 0.27 -11.24
C MET A 74 -1.79 1.68 -11.72
N ASN A 75 -1.69 1.90 -13.02
CA ASN A 75 -1.31 3.19 -13.63
C ASN A 75 -2.34 4.31 -13.44
N ASN A 76 -3.54 3.99 -12.95
CA ASN A 76 -4.64 4.94 -12.71
C ASN A 76 -4.99 5.07 -11.21
N SER A 77 -4.19 4.51 -10.31
CA SER A 77 -4.47 4.48 -8.86
C SER A 77 -4.70 5.88 -8.26
N GLY A 78 -4.11 6.93 -8.83
CA GLY A 78 -4.27 8.30 -8.35
C GLY A 78 -5.63 8.93 -8.59
N GLN A 79 -6.45 8.37 -9.50
CA GLN A 79 -7.77 8.94 -9.84
C GLN A 79 -8.73 9.03 -8.64
N ILE A 80 -8.53 8.18 -7.63
CA ILE A 80 -9.37 8.17 -6.42
C ILE A 80 -9.06 9.31 -5.45
N LEU A 81 -7.90 9.97 -5.57
CA LEU A 81 -7.44 10.97 -4.59
C LEU A 81 -8.42 12.14 -4.43
N GLY A 82 -9.05 12.56 -5.51
CA GLY A 82 -10.07 13.61 -5.44
C GLY A 82 -11.28 13.24 -4.56
N GLN A 83 -11.65 11.96 -4.52
CA GLN A 83 -12.73 11.48 -3.65
C GLN A 83 -12.27 11.39 -2.18
N LEU A 84 -11.02 11.00 -1.93
CA LEU A 84 -10.43 10.97 -0.58
C LEU A 84 -10.25 12.39 -0.02
N HIS A 85 -9.82 13.35 -0.84
CA HIS A 85 -9.70 14.76 -0.44
C HIS A 85 -11.04 15.36 0.00
N LYS A 86 -12.14 15.03 -0.69
CA LYS A 86 -13.50 15.46 -0.29
C LYS A 86 -13.90 14.89 1.07
N GLN A 87 -13.30 13.79 1.50
CA GLN A 87 -13.49 13.20 2.84
C GLN A 87 -12.49 13.74 3.88
N GLY A 88 -11.71 14.78 3.55
CA GLY A 88 -10.72 15.37 4.45
C GLY A 88 -9.43 14.56 4.62
N ILE A 89 -9.17 13.61 3.71
CA ILE A 89 -7.95 12.81 3.70
C ILE A 89 -6.99 13.41 2.68
N LYS A 90 -5.91 14.02 3.15
CA LYS A 90 -4.84 14.59 2.33
C LYS A 90 -3.69 13.60 2.22
N GLN A 91 -2.73 13.84 1.30
CA GLN A 91 -1.56 12.97 1.11
C GLN A 91 -0.76 12.77 2.40
N GLU A 92 -0.51 13.81 3.16
CA GLU A 92 0.22 13.73 4.43
C GLU A 92 -0.48 12.86 5.50
N ASN A 93 -1.77 12.55 5.30
CA ASN A 93 -2.55 11.66 6.18
C ASN A 93 -2.63 10.22 5.67
N MET A 94 -1.88 9.87 4.63
CA MET A 94 -1.96 8.56 3.97
C MET A 94 -0.71 7.73 4.23
N LEU A 95 -0.92 6.45 4.54
CA LEU A 95 0.08 5.40 4.41
C LEU A 95 -0.22 4.62 3.12
N VAL A 96 0.70 4.65 2.16
CA VAL A 96 0.62 3.89 0.92
C VAL A 96 1.45 2.62 1.05
N VAL A 97 0.83 1.47 0.86
CA VAL A 97 1.47 0.14 0.92
C VAL A 97 1.67 -0.38 -0.50
N HIS A 98 2.91 -0.68 -0.87
CA HIS A 98 3.25 -1.07 -2.23
C HIS A 98 4.46 -2.01 -2.31
N ASP A 99 4.59 -2.72 -3.42
CA ASP A 99 5.76 -3.52 -3.76
C ASP A 99 7.00 -2.65 -4.05
N GLU A 100 8.17 -3.13 -3.63
CA GLU A 100 9.46 -2.51 -3.90
C GLU A 100 10.42 -3.53 -4.50
N ILE A 101 10.70 -3.38 -5.80
CA ILE A 101 11.58 -4.32 -6.52
C ILE A 101 13.07 -4.11 -6.23
N ASP A 102 13.47 -2.94 -5.72
CA ASP A 102 14.86 -2.68 -5.34
C ASP A 102 15.22 -3.28 -3.98
N PHE A 103 14.27 -3.93 -3.31
CA PHE A 103 14.49 -4.66 -2.07
C PHE A 103 14.38 -6.16 -2.30
N VAL A 104 15.28 -6.91 -1.65
CA VAL A 104 15.13 -8.36 -1.56
C VAL A 104 13.78 -8.71 -0.93
N PHE A 105 13.23 -9.87 -1.31
CA PHE A 105 11.99 -10.37 -0.72
C PHE A 105 12.08 -10.38 0.82
N GLY A 106 11.03 -9.95 1.48
CA GLY A 106 10.97 -9.91 2.94
C GLY A 106 11.45 -8.62 3.59
N LYS A 107 12.20 -7.75 2.89
CA LYS A 107 12.63 -6.48 3.44
C LYS A 107 11.50 -5.46 3.43
N ILE A 108 11.17 -4.88 4.60
CA ILE A 108 10.17 -3.82 4.74
C ILE A 108 10.84 -2.53 5.20
N SER A 109 10.40 -1.39 4.70
CA SER A 109 10.92 -0.07 5.09
C SER A 109 9.86 1.03 4.96
N LEU A 110 9.82 1.90 5.94
CA LEU A 110 9.02 3.14 5.87
C LEU A 110 9.83 4.26 5.21
N LYS A 111 9.15 5.07 4.39
CA LYS A 111 9.72 6.25 3.77
C LYS A 111 8.68 7.35 3.60
N GLN A 112 9.03 8.59 3.92
CA GLN A 112 8.23 9.76 3.61
C GLN A 112 8.58 10.28 2.22
N GLY A 113 7.57 10.50 1.38
CA GLY A 113 7.73 11.15 0.07
C GLY A 113 8.67 10.46 -0.92
N GLY A 114 9.12 11.19 -1.91
CA GLY A 114 10.10 10.77 -2.91
C GLY A 114 9.52 10.33 -4.26
N SER A 115 10.40 10.07 -5.24
CA SER A 115 10.01 9.71 -6.62
C SER A 115 9.35 8.32 -6.70
N ALA A 116 8.68 8.06 -7.82
CA ALA A 116 8.00 6.79 -8.09
C ALA A 116 8.96 5.62 -8.42
N ARG A 117 10.21 5.88 -8.79
CA ARG A 117 11.21 4.88 -9.18
C ARG A 117 10.69 3.80 -10.14
N GLY A 118 9.86 4.23 -11.12
CA GLY A 118 9.28 3.31 -12.11
C GLY A 118 8.00 2.61 -11.69
N HIS A 119 7.58 2.69 -10.43
CA HIS A 119 6.33 2.11 -9.96
C HIS A 119 5.12 2.92 -10.46
N ASN A 120 4.31 2.33 -11.34
CA ASN A 120 3.21 3.04 -12.02
C ASN A 120 2.12 3.55 -11.07
N GLY A 121 1.81 2.81 -10.00
CA GLY A 121 0.84 3.24 -8.99
C GLY A 121 1.33 4.48 -8.23
N LEU A 122 2.59 4.49 -7.80
CA LEU A 122 3.19 5.66 -7.15
C LEU A 122 3.25 6.85 -8.11
N ARG A 123 3.60 6.62 -9.39
CA ARG A 123 3.61 7.68 -10.42
C ARG A 123 2.23 8.31 -10.55
N SER A 124 1.18 7.50 -10.59
CA SER A 124 -0.20 7.98 -10.67
C SER A 124 -0.60 8.78 -9.42
N LEU A 125 -0.31 8.28 -8.23
CA LEU A 125 -0.60 9.02 -6.98
C LEU A 125 0.12 10.37 -6.95
N ILE A 126 1.42 10.41 -7.29
CA ILE A 126 2.23 11.63 -7.30
C ILE A 126 1.68 12.65 -8.32
N ALA A 127 1.31 12.19 -9.51
CA ALA A 127 0.76 13.06 -10.57
C ALA A 127 -0.58 13.70 -10.16
N HIS A 128 -1.41 13.02 -9.36
CA HIS A 128 -2.72 13.52 -8.96
C HIS A 128 -2.72 14.31 -7.65
N GLY A 129 -1.69 14.19 -6.82
CA GLY A 129 -1.74 14.80 -5.50
C GLY A 129 -0.40 15.10 -4.83
N GLY A 130 0.72 14.86 -5.52
CA GLY A 130 2.06 15.02 -4.93
C GLY A 130 2.51 13.81 -4.12
N ASP A 131 3.69 13.91 -3.52
CA ASP A 131 4.40 12.79 -2.90
C ASP A 131 4.42 12.83 -1.35
N ALA A 132 3.61 13.69 -0.73
CA ALA A 132 3.67 13.94 0.71
C ALA A 132 3.17 12.77 1.59
N PHE A 133 2.84 11.62 1.02
CA PHE A 133 2.38 10.44 1.75
C PHE A 133 3.54 9.60 2.31
N LEU A 134 3.25 8.93 3.42
CA LEU A 134 4.14 7.90 3.97
C LEU A 134 4.00 6.61 3.15
N ARG A 135 5.08 5.88 2.96
CA ARG A 135 5.13 4.62 2.19
C ARG A 135 5.61 3.48 3.06
N LEU A 136 4.86 2.38 3.06
CA LEU A 136 5.37 1.08 3.48
C LEU A 136 5.86 0.36 2.22
N ARG A 137 7.18 0.31 2.05
CA ARG A 137 7.82 -0.35 0.92
C ARG A 137 8.07 -1.80 1.26
N VAL A 138 7.44 -2.71 0.52
CA VAL A 138 7.48 -4.14 0.76
C VAL A 138 8.33 -4.81 -0.31
N GLY A 139 9.49 -5.33 0.06
CA GLY A 139 10.43 -5.97 -0.85
C GLY A 139 9.87 -7.26 -1.43
N VAL A 140 9.83 -7.31 -2.75
CA VAL A 140 9.34 -8.47 -3.52
C VAL A 140 10.44 -9.10 -4.39
N GLY A 141 11.66 -8.54 -4.33
CA GLY A 141 12.75 -8.94 -5.21
C GLY A 141 12.63 -8.34 -6.61
N ARG A 142 13.60 -8.66 -7.46
CA ARG A 142 13.73 -8.12 -8.81
C ARG A 142 14.18 -9.19 -9.78
N PRO A 143 13.66 -9.24 -11.01
CA PRO A 143 14.20 -10.08 -12.07
C PRO A 143 15.58 -9.57 -12.51
N GLU A 144 16.42 -10.45 -13.08
CA GLU A 144 17.76 -10.08 -13.54
C GLU A 144 17.70 -9.01 -14.63
N GLU A 145 16.74 -9.12 -15.54
CA GLU A 145 16.59 -8.21 -16.66
C GLU A 145 15.50 -7.17 -16.40
N ALA A 146 15.83 -5.89 -16.61
CA ALA A 146 14.88 -4.78 -16.48
C ALA A 146 13.64 -4.92 -17.39
N SER A 147 13.79 -5.53 -18.56
CA SER A 147 12.69 -5.82 -19.51
C SER A 147 11.64 -6.76 -18.96
N GLN A 148 11.97 -7.57 -17.95
CA GLN A 148 11.09 -8.57 -17.34
C GLN A 148 10.30 -8.01 -16.16
N VAL A 149 10.59 -6.79 -15.68
CA VAL A 149 9.97 -6.23 -14.48
C VAL A 149 8.44 -6.18 -14.56
N ALA A 150 7.89 -5.73 -15.68
CA ALA A 150 6.43 -5.65 -15.85
C ALA A 150 5.74 -7.02 -15.76
N HIS A 151 6.37 -8.04 -16.32
CA HIS A 151 5.89 -9.43 -16.22
C HIS A 151 6.06 -9.97 -14.80
N PHE A 152 7.23 -9.77 -14.20
CA PHE A 152 7.55 -10.25 -12.85
C PHE A 152 6.53 -9.76 -11.82
N VAL A 153 6.23 -8.47 -11.78
CA VAL A 153 5.31 -7.91 -10.77
C VAL A 153 3.84 -8.28 -10.99
N THR A 154 3.47 -8.69 -12.21
CA THR A 154 2.09 -9.08 -12.56
C THR A 154 1.90 -10.59 -12.71
N ALA A 155 2.96 -11.38 -12.63
CA ALA A 155 2.91 -12.84 -12.56
C ALA A 155 2.71 -13.29 -11.09
N ARG A 156 2.28 -14.54 -10.90
CA ARG A 156 2.17 -15.13 -9.56
C ARG A 156 3.52 -15.06 -8.83
N PHE A 157 3.50 -14.86 -7.52
CA PHE A 157 4.71 -14.96 -6.69
C PHE A 157 5.46 -16.26 -6.95
N GLN A 158 6.79 -16.19 -7.02
CA GLN A 158 7.67 -17.36 -7.08
C GLN A 158 7.87 -18.00 -5.71
N GLU A 159 7.73 -17.21 -4.67
CA GLU A 159 7.79 -17.63 -3.27
C GLU A 159 6.55 -18.46 -2.92
N SER A 160 6.68 -19.32 -1.92
CA SER A 160 5.58 -20.13 -1.41
C SER A 160 4.49 -19.24 -0.77
N GLU A 161 3.27 -19.76 -0.71
CA GLU A 161 2.16 -19.06 -0.03
C GLU A 161 2.49 -18.79 1.45
N GLN A 162 3.24 -19.69 2.10
CA GLN A 162 3.68 -19.51 3.48
C GLN A 162 4.64 -18.32 3.60
N GLU A 163 5.65 -18.20 2.75
CA GLU A 163 6.61 -17.09 2.78
C GLU A 163 5.92 -15.74 2.53
N VAL A 164 5.00 -15.70 1.59
CA VAL A 164 4.21 -14.48 1.33
C VAL A 164 3.32 -14.14 2.51
N GLN A 165 2.70 -15.14 3.16
CA GLN A 165 1.89 -14.92 4.36
C GLN A 165 2.72 -14.40 5.54
N GLU A 166 3.92 -14.91 5.75
CA GLU A 166 4.86 -14.40 6.77
C GLU A 166 5.24 -12.95 6.51
N LEU A 167 5.47 -12.57 5.24
CA LEU A 167 5.72 -11.19 4.84
C LEU A 167 4.51 -10.28 5.13
N ILE A 168 3.30 -10.75 4.84
CA ILE A 168 2.06 -10.01 5.14
C ILE A 168 1.93 -9.78 6.64
N VAL A 169 2.12 -10.82 7.46
CA VAL A 169 2.06 -10.72 8.92
C VAL A 169 3.08 -9.70 9.45
N GLN A 170 4.32 -9.73 8.95
CA GLN A 170 5.34 -8.77 9.33
C GLN A 170 4.93 -7.33 8.96
N ALA A 171 4.40 -7.10 7.76
CA ALA A 171 3.93 -5.79 7.32
C ALA A 171 2.78 -5.27 8.19
N VAL A 172 1.83 -6.13 8.56
CA VAL A 172 0.73 -5.78 9.47
C VAL A 172 1.25 -5.39 10.85
N GLN A 173 2.24 -6.12 11.38
CA GLN A 173 2.89 -5.76 12.65
C GLN A 173 3.56 -4.39 12.60
N ASP A 174 4.23 -4.06 11.49
CA ASP A 174 4.89 -2.76 11.31
C ASP A 174 3.86 -1.63 11.16
N ILE A 175 2.72 -1.87 10.49
CA ILE A 175 1.59 -0.94 10.47
C ILE A 175 1.05 -0.72 11.88
N ASN A 176 0.83 -1.77 12.66
CA ASN A 176 0.32 -1.67 14.03
C ASN A 176 1.25 -0.83 14.91
N LYS A 177 2.57 -1.06 14.85
CA LYS A 177 3.57 -0.24 15.56
C LYS A 177 3.55 1.23 15.13
N LEU A 178 3.31 1.50 13.85
CA LEU A 178 3.20 2.87 13.34
C LEU A 178 1.98 3.60 13.90
N LEU A 179 0.85 2.90 14.05
CA LEU A 179 -0.44 3.44 14.48
C LEU A 179 -0.63 3.44 15.99
N THR A 180 0.24 2.74 16.72
CA THR A 180 0.27 2.77 18.19
C THR A 180 1.14 3.93 18.67
N PRO A 181 0.71 4.68 19.69
CA PRO A 181 1.50 5.78 20.28
C PRO A 181 2.84 5.33 20.82
#